data_02738285e698f7383f11b3a83ebf533b
#
_entry.id   02738285e698f7383f11b3a83ebf533b
#
_cell.length_a   1.000
_cell.length_b   1.000
_cell.length_c   1.000
_cell.angle_alpha   90.00
_cell.angle_beta   90.00
_cell.angle_gamma   90.00
#
_symmetry.space_group_name_H-M   'P 1'
#
loop_
_entity.id
_entity.type
_entity.pdbx_description
1 polymer ?
#
loop_
_entity_poly.entity_id
_entity_poly.type
_entity_poly.pdbx_seq_one_letter_code
_entity_poly.pdbx_strand_id
1 'polypeptide(L)'
;MPYKIALIGTGGRSLSYAAAYQKRDDISITTLADPNASHRYTMAKRAGLTDDYAEYDDWRDMLREQTALDGAVICSPNHLHAEHAIGYLERGLPVALEKPLAPTKIACENIIDAERSNDGRTLIGFVMRSAPFYTKIQELITRGLIGRIVSIQADELPGVGVSSVMNRSPWRRYRDKSGGSILEKSSRNLDF
;
A
#
# COMPACT_ATOMS: atom_id res chain seq x y z
N MET A 1 13.14 -20.47 5.77
CA MET A 1 13.62 -19.39 4.87
C MET A 1 12.67 -18.21 5.01
N PRO A 2 13.13 -16.95 4.94
CA PRO A 2 12.25 -15.79 4.97
C PRO A 2 11.35 -15.72 3.73
N TYR A 3 10.16 -15.15 3.88
CA TYR A 3 9.26 -14.85 2.76
C TYR A 3 9.88 -13.80 1.84
N LYS A 4 9.90 -14.07 0.56
CA LYS A 4 10.47 -13.20 -0.48
C LYS A 4 9.42 -12.23 -1.00
N ILE A 5 9.60 -10.95 -0.74
CA ILE A 5 8.62 -9.91 -1.05
C ILE A 5 9.14 -8.98 -2.13
N ALA A 6 8.30 -8.74 -3.14
CA ALA A 6 8.49 -7.68 -4.12
C ALA A 6 7.98 -6.33 -3.59
N LEU A 7 8.67 -5.25 -3.89
CA LEU A 7 8.26 -3.89 -3.58
C LEU A 7 8.02 -3.09 -4.86
N ILE A 8 6.75 -2.71 -5.11
CA ILE A 8 6.32 -2.00 -6.32
C ILE A 8 6.00 -0.55 -5.99
N GLY A 9 6.71 0.37 -6.65
CA GLY A 9 6.70 1.78 -6.31
C GLY A 9 7.60 2.05 -5.11
N THR A 10 8.84 2.45 -5.39
CA THR A 10 9.90 2.65 -4.38
C THR A 10 10.00 4.10 -3.88
N GLY A 11 8.86 4.81 -3.89
CA GLY A 11 8.75 6.18 -3.38
C GLY A 11 8.75 6.29 -1.86
N GLY A 12 8.42 7.49 -1.34
CA GLY A 12 8.49 7.77 0.10
C GLY A 12 7.64 6.86 0.99
N ARG A 13 6.50 6.35 0.50
CA ARG A 13 5.61 5.49 1.31
C ARG A 13 6.19 4.11 1.55
N SER A 14 6.81 3.53 0.57
CA SER A 14 7.43 2.21 0.65
C SER A 14 8.58 2.13 1.66
N LEU A 15 9.22 3.26 1.98
CA LEU A 15 10.25 3.32 3.04
C LEU A 15 9.71 2.88 4.42
N SER A 16 8.43 3.12 4.70
CA SER A 16 7.83 2.67 5.96
C SER A 16 7.71 1.15 6.03
N TYR A 17 7.41 0.50 4.91
CA TYR A 17 7.37 -0.96 4.81
C TYR A 17 8.78 -1.55 4.91
N ALA A 18 9.74 -0.99 4.18
CA ALA A 18 11.13 -1.43 4.25
C ALA A 18 11.67 -1.36 5.68
N ALA A 19 11.43 -0.23 6.38
CA ALA A 19 11.86 -0.06 7.77
C ALA A 19 11.18 -1.02 8.75
N ALA A 20 9.94 -1.44 8.47
CA ALA A 20 9.24 -2.44 9.27
C ALA A 20 9.80 -3.85 9.01
N TYR A 21 10.06 -4.19 7.75
CA TYR A 21 10.56 -5.51 7.37
C TYR A 21 12.00 -5.75 7.79
N GLN A 22 12.84 -4.72 7.83
CA GLN A 22 14.20 -4.83 8.40
C GLN A 22 14.24 -5.31 9.86
N LYS A 23 13.14 -5.20 10.59
CA LYS A 23 13.03 -5.65 11.99
C LYS A 23 12.52 -7.08 12.12
N ARG A 24 12.38 -7.79 11.00
CA ARG A 24 11.80 -9.13 10.94
C ARG A 24 12.78 -10.09 10.26
N ASP A 25 12.97 -11.25 10.86
CA ASP A 25 13.83 -12.30 10.32
C ASP A 25 13.08 -13.23 9.35
N ASP A 26 11.76 -13.16 9.33
CA ASP A 26 10.88 -14.00 8.51
C ASP A 26 10.46 -13.36 7.18
N ILE A 27 10.89 -12.13 6.89
CA ILE A 27 10.56 -11.39 5.64
C ILE A 27 11.84 -10.82 5.04
N SER A 28 11.98 -10.95 3.72
CA SER A 28 13.07 -10.35 2.96
C SER A 28 12.53 -9.62 1.74
N ILE A 29 12.91 -8.37 1.53
CA ILE A 29 12.68 -7.66 0.27
C ILE A 29 13.75 -8.12 -0.70
N THR A 30 13.36 -8.85 -1.74
CA THR A 30 14.30 -9.42 -2.72
C THR A 30 14.20 -8.76 -4.08
N THR A 31 13.18 -7.92 -4.30
CA THR A 31 12.93 -7.37 -5.63
C THR A 31 12.29 -5.98 -5.54
N LEU A 32 12.77 -5.05 -6.35
CA LEU A 32 12.26 -3.68 -6.45
C LEU A 32 11.77 -3.39 -7.87
N ALA A 33 10.59 -2.77 -8.01
CA ALA A 33 10.11 -2.23 -9.28
C ALA A 33 9.67 -0.78 -9.16
N ASP A 34 10.28 0.08 -9.95
CA ASP A 34 9.92 1.50 -10.10
C ASP A 34 10.58 2.02 -11.38
N PRO A 35 9.89 2.76 -12.27
CA PRO A 35 10.51 3.31 -13.47
C PRO A 35 11.64 4.32 -13.19
N ASN A 36 11.71 4.83 -11.96
CA ASN A 36 12.76 5.77 -11.55
C ASN A 36 13.91 5.04 -10.83
N ALA A 37 15.04 4.88 -11.51
CA ALA A 37 16.24 4.23 -10.98
C ALA A 37 16.76 4.90 -9.69
N SER A 38 16.64 6.24 -9.56
CA SER A 38 17.05 6.95 -8.35
C SER A 38 16.18 6.59 -7.13
N HIS A 39 14.90 6.31 -7.35
CA HIS A 39 14.01 5.81 -6.29
C HIS A 39 14.42 4.40 -5.87
N ARG A 40 14.69 3.49 -6.81
CA ARG A 40 15.15 2.13 -6.51
C ARG A 40 16.45 2.14 -5.73
N TYR A 41 17.45 2.89 -6.21
CA TYR A 41 18.73 3.06 -5.50
C TYR A 41 18.55 3.57 -4.07
N THR A 42 17.76 4.62 -3.88
CA THR A 42 17.49 5.19 -2.56
C THR A 42 16.81 4.18 -1.65
N MET A 43 15.86 3.40 -2.21
CA MET A 43 15.16 2.35 -1.48
C MET A 43 16.10 1.23 -1.06
N ALA A 44 16.90 0.70 -1.98
CA ALA A 44 17.86 -0.36 -1.69
C ALA A 44 18.80 0.04 -0.56
N LYS A 45 19.37 1.24 -0.65
CA LYS A 45 20.26 1.77 0.38
C LYS A 45 19.58 1.89 1.75
N ARG A 46 18.35 2.42 1.80
CA ARG A 46 17.61 2.61 3.05
C ARG A 46 17.04 1.32 3.62
N ALA A 47 16.72 0.37 2.78
CA ALA A 47 16.30 -0.97 3.17
C ALA A 47 17.48 -1.89 3.54
N GLY A 48 18.72 -1.41 3.42
CA GLY A 48 19.92 -2.20 3.71
C GLY A 48 20.07 -3.40 2.76
N LEU A 49 19.52 -3.29 1.54
CA LEU A 49 19.68 -4.35 0.54
C LEU A 49 21.11 -4.31 0.02
N THR A 50 21.74 -5.48 0.03
CA THR A 50 23.06 -5.72 -0.54
C THR A 50 22.92 -6.43 -1.89
N ASP A 51 23.87 -7.21 -2.33
CA ASP A 51 23.98 -7.71 -3.70
C ASP A 51 22.91 -8.76 -4.12
N ASP A 52 22.06 -9.23 -3.20
CA ASP A 52 21.08 -10.31 -3.43
C ASP A 52 19.66 -9.80 -3.70
N TYR A 53 19.49 -8.71 -4.42
CA TYR A 53 18.17 -8.24 -4.85
C TYR A 53 18.16 -7.88 -6.33
N ALA A 54 16.97 -7.98 -6.96
CA ALA A 54 16.76 -7.64 -8.36
C ALA A 54 16.02 -6.31 -8.52
N GLU A 55 16.36 -5.55 -9.56
CA GLU A 55 15.72 -4.27 -9.90
C GLU A 55 15.05 -4.34 -11.28
N TYR A 56 13.87 -3.71 -11.38
CA TYR A 56 13.09 -3.64 -12.61
C TYR A 56 12.53 -2.24 -12.83
N ASP A 57 12.55 -1.79 -14.06
CA ASP A 57 11.87 -0.56 -14.48
C ASP A 57 10.36 -0.78 -14.62
N ASP A 58 9.96 -1.97 -15.08
CA ASP A 58 8.58 -2.39 -15.24
C ASP A 58 8.26 -3.58 -14.31
N TRP A 59 7.19 -3.46 -13.55
CA TRP A 59 6.69 -4.51 -12.66
C TRP A 59 6.24 -5.79 -13.40
N ARG A 60 5.88 -5.67 -14.68
CA ARG A 60 5.47 -6.83 -15.52
C ARG A 60 6.66 -7.72 -15.83
N ASP A 61 7.80 -7.12 -16.12
CA ASP A 61 9.05 -7.85 -16.33
C ASP A 61 9.46 -8.55 -15.03
N MET A 62 9.39 -7.83 -13.92
CA MET A 62 9.61 -8.41 -12.61
C MET A 62 8.68 -9.59 -12.35
N LEU A 63 7.37 -9.42 -12.56
CA LEU A 63 6.40 -10.50 -12.34
C LEU A 63 6.65 -11.71 -13.25
N ARG A 64 7.09 -11.49 -14.48
CA ARG A 64 7.41 -12.57 -15.44
C ARG A 64 8.66 -13.36 -15.03
N GLU A 65 9.69 -12.68 -14.56
CA GLU A 65 11.01 -13.26 -14.30
C GLU A 65 11.15 -13.81 -12.87
N GLN A 66 10.52 -13.18 -11.90
CA GLN A 66 10.59 -13.57 -10.49
C GLN A 66 9.49 -14.59 -10.15
N THR A 67 9.82 -15.86 -10.29
CA THR A 67 8.87 -16.97 -10.06
C THR A 67 8.81 -17.46 -8.61
N ALA A 68 9.74 -17.00 -7.76
CA ALA A 68 9.89 -17.47 -6.38
C ALA A 68 9.47 -16.41 -5.35
N LEU A 69 8.57 -15.48 -5.72
CA LEU A 69 8.00 -14.50 -4.80
C LEU A 69 6.89 -15.12 -3.97
N ASP A 70 6.83 -14.76 -2.69
CA ASP A 70 5.77 -15.15 -1.76
C ASP A 70 4.67 -14.06 -1.65
N GLY A 71 4.92 -12.85 -2.17
CA GLY A 71 3.95 -11.77 -2.20
C GLY A 71 4.56 -10.44 -2.64
N ALA A 72 3.72 -9.40 -2.66
CA ALA A 72 4.13 -8.06 -3.04
C ALA A 72 3.58 -6.97 -2.13
N VAL A 73 4.34 -5.89 -1.98
CA VAL A 73 3.89 -4.62 -1.39
C VAL A 73 3.75 -3.60 -2.51
N ILE A 74 2.57 -3.04 -2.67
CA ILE A 74 2.25 -2.08 -3.73
C ILE A 74 2.08 -0.69 -3.13
N CYS A 75 3.02 0.19 -3.46
CA CYS A 75 3.09 1.59 -3.02
C CYS A 75 3.16 2.57 -4.19
N SER A 76 2.73 2.15 -5.36
CA SER A 76 2.68 2.94 -6.58
C SER A 76 1.63 4.07 -6.50
N PRO A 77 1.53 4.95 -7.50
CA PRO A 77 0.42 5.91 -7.60
C PRO A 77 -0.95 5.24 -7.64
N ASN A 78 -1.97 5.85 -7.00
CA ASN A 78 -3.30 5.25 -6.81
C ASN A 78 -3.94 4.69 -8.08
N HIS A 79 -3.78 5.37 -9.23
CA HIS A 79 -4.36 4.93 -10.51
C HIS A 79 -3.73 3.65 -11.08
N LEU A 80 -2.57 3.24 -10.56
CA LEU A 80 -1.88 2.02 -10.96
C LEU A 80 -2.17 0.86 -10.00
N HIS A 81 -2.81 1.11 -8.87
CA HIS A 81 -3.07 0.10 -7.84
C HIS A 81 -3.80 -1.12 -8.38
N ALA A 82 -4.88 -0.90 -9.16
CA ALA A 82 -5.67 -2.01 -9.67
C ALA A 82 -4.86 -2.90 -10.62
N GLU A 83 -4.17 -2.29 -11.58
CA GLU A 83 -3.36 -3.03 -12.54
C GLU A 83 -2.28 -3.86 -11.85
N HIS A 84 -1.55 -3.26 -10.92
CA HIS A 84 -0.51 -3.95 -10.17
C HIS A 84 -1.06 -5.07 -9.30
N ALA A 85 -2.13 -4.79 -8.54
CA ALA A 85 -2.71 -5.79 -7.64
C ALA A 85 -3.27 -6.99 -8.40
N ILE A 86 -4.03 -6.74 -9.47
CA ILE A 86 -4.63 -7.80 -10.30
C ILE A 86 -3.55 -8.71 -10.87
N GLY A 87 -2.46 -8.14 -11.42
CA GLY A 87 -1.40 -8.96 -12.00
C GLY A 87 -0.75 -9.94 -11.00
N TYR A 88 -0.64 -9.58 -9.72
CA TYR A 88 -0.15 -10.49 -8.68
C TYR A 88 -1.22 -11.47 -8.20
N LEU A 89 -2.46 -10.99 -8.01
CA LEU A 89 -3.58 -11.83 -7.59
C LEU A 89 -3.88 -12.94 -8.60
N GLU A 90 -3.81 -12.67 -9.90
CA GLU A 90 -3.98 -13.66 -10.97
C GLU A 90 -2.93 -14.78 -10.94
N ARG A 91 -1.82 -14.58 -10.23
CA ARG A 91 -0.81 -15.61 -9.94
C ARG A 91 -0.98 -16.29 -8.59
N GLY A 92 -2.06 -16.01 -7.89
CA GLY A 92 -2.30 -16.51 -6.53
C GLY A 92 -1.39 -15.89 -5.47
N LEU A 93 -0.68 -14.79 -5.79
CA LEU A 93 0.23 -14.14 -4.87
C LEU A 93 -0.50 -13.11 -3.98
N PRO A 94 -0.31 -13.14 -2.66
CA PRO A 94 -0.86 -12.14 -1.77
C PRO A 94 -0.22 -10.77 -1.99
N VAL A 95 -1.02 -9.71 -1.81
CA VAL A 95 -0.57 -8.33 -1.95
C VAL A 95 -0.90 -7.50 -0.71
N ALA A 96 0.06 -6.73 -0.24
CA ALA A 96 -0.17 -5.61 0.66
C ALA A 96 -0.27 -4.33 -0.18
N LEU A 97 -1.48 -3.81 -0.32
CA LEU A 97 -1.81 -2.67 -1.18
C LEU A 97 -2.01 -1.41 -0.36
N GLU A 98 -1.33 -0.33 -0.72
CA GLU A 98 -1.55 0.96 -0.07
C GLU A 98 -2.95 1.52 -0.36
N LYS A 99 -3.41 2.32 0.58
CA LYS A 99 -4.69 3.03 0.47
C LYS A 99 -4.59 4.25 -0.47
N PRO A 100 -5.67 4.64 -1.15
CA PRO A 100 -6.94 3.94 -1.29
C PRO A 100 -6.79 2.69 -2.16
N LEU A 101 -7.73 1.76 -2.09
CA LEU A 101 -7.70 0.51 -2.90
C LEU A 101 -7.52 0.83 -4.39
N ALA A 102 -8.34 1.73 -4.93
CA ALA A 102 -8.21 2.32 -6.25
C ALA A 102 -8.97 3.65 -6.33
N PRO A 103 -8.76 4.50 -7.37
CA PRO A 103 -9.45 5.78 -7.53
C PRO A 103 -10.93 5.68 -7.88
N THR A 104 -11.40 4.57 -8.43
CA THR A 104 -12.78 4.38 -8.90
C THR A 104 -13.39 3.10 -8.35
N LYS A 105 -14.73 3.09 -8.24
CA LYS A 105 -15.49 1.91 -7.82
C LYS A 105 -15.21 0.70 -8.70
N ILE A 106 -15.24 0.88 -10.02
CA ILE A 106 -14.99 -0.20 -10.99
C ILE A 106 -13.60 -0.82 -10.78
N ALA A 107 -12.58 0.01 -10.59
CA ALA A 107 -11.23 -0.48 -10.33
C ALA A 107 -11.13 -1.25 -9.00
N CYS A 108 -11.88 -0.83 -7.97
CA CYS A 108 -11.97 -1.58 -6.72
C CYS A 108 -12.66 -2.93 -6.91
N GLU A 109 -13.77 -2.97 -7.65
CA GLU A 109 -14.51 -4.20 -7.96
C GLU A 109 -13.62 -5.18 -8.74
N ASN A 110 -12.86 -4.72 -9.72
CA ASN A 110 -11.93 -5.57 -10.47
C ASN A 110 -10.85 -6.22 -9.57
N ILE A 111 -10.34 -5.50 -8.56
CA ILE A 111 -9.40 -6.09 -7.60
C ILE A 111 -10.09 -7.18 -6.77
N ILE A 112 -11.31 -6.92 -6.30
CA ILE A 112 -12.08 -7.88 -5.50
C ILE A 112 -12.41 -9.13 -6.32
N ASP A 113 -12.75 -8.97 -7.58
CA ASP A 113 -13.05 -10.09 -8.47
C ASP A 113 -11.79 -10.91 -8.78
N ALA A 114 -10.64 -10.25 -8.98
CA ALA A 114 -9.37 -10.95 -9.15
C ALA A 114 -8.99 -11.74 -7.87
N GLU A 115 -9.16 -11.16 -6.68
CA GLU A 115 -8.94 -11.86 -5.42
C GLU A 115 -9.85 -13.08 -5.26
N ARG A 116 -11.14 -12.95 -5.57
CA ARG A 116 -12.11 -14.03 -5.46
C ARG A 116 -11.91 -15.17 -6.45
N SER A 117 -11.39 -14.84 -7.64
CA SER A 117 -11.17 -15.80 -8.73
C SER A 117 -9.86 -16.56 -8.61
N ASN A 118 -8.97 -16.12 -7.74
CA ASN A 118 -7.63 -16.69 -7.55
C ASN A 118 -7.36 -16.86 -6.05
N ASP A 119 -6.43 -17.72 -5.68
CA ASP A 119 -6.07 -17.92 -4.26
C ASP A 119 -5.27 -16.75 -3.64
N GLY A 120 -5.19 -15.61 -4.33
CA GLY A 120 -4.57 -14.40 -3.84
C GLY A 120 -5.32 -13.77 -2.67
N ARG A 121 -4.64 -12.91 -1.92
CA ARG A 121 -5.24 -12.17 -0.80
C ARG A 121 -4.76 -10.73 -0.82
N THR A 122 -5.66 -9.80 -0.52
CA THR A 122 -5.35 -8.37 -0.45
C THR A 122 -5.42 -7.86 0.98
N LEU A 123 -4.31 -7.32 1.47
CA LEU A 123 -4.27 -6.54 2.70
C LEU A 123 -4.16 -5.06 2.34
N ILE A 124 -5.17 -4.26 2.70
CA ILE A 124 -5.15 -2.81 2.45
C ILE A 124 -4.42 -2.09 3.57
N GLY A 125 -3.58 -1.13 3.22
CA GLY A 125 -2.75 -0.32 4.14
C GLY A 125 -3.54 0.70 4.98
N PHE A 126 -4.65 0.29 5.60
CA PHE A 126 -5.39 1.08 6.57
C PHE A 126 -4.72 1.02 7.94
N VAL A 127 -3.60 1.72 8.05
CA VAL A 127 -2.71 1.68 9.23
C VAL A 127 -3.40 2.06 10.56
N MET A 128 -4.51 2.83 10.50
CA MET A 128 -5.26 3.22 11.69
C MET A 128 -5.93 2.02 12.38
N ARG A 129 -6.29 0.97 11.64
CA ARG A 129 -6.85 -0.27 12.22
C ARG A 129 -5.97 -0.89 13.28
N SER A 130 -4.66 -0.73 13.18
CA SER A 130 -3.67 -1.29 14.10
C SER A 130 -3.06 -0.26 15.05
N ALA A 131 -3.48 1.00 14.98
CA ALA A 131 -2.95 2.03 15.86
C ALA A 131 -3.60 1.92 17.26
N PRO A 132 -2.80 1.90 18.35
CA PRO A 132 -3.31 1.66 19.72
C PRO A 132 -4.47 2.56 20.13
N PHE A 133 -4.46 3.82 19.71
CA PHE A 133 -5.55 4.76 19.98
C PHE A 133 -6.88 4.30 19.38
N TYR A 134 -6.88 3.94 18.10
CA TYR A 134 -8.09 3.51 17.39
C TYR A 134 -8.55 2.12 17.84
N THR A 135 -7.63 1.21 18.10
CA THR A 135 -7.94 -0.10 18.68
C THR A 135 -8.64 0.05 20.03
N LYS A 136 -8.20 1.01 20.85
CA LYS A 136 -8.85 1.29 22.14
C LYS A 136 -10.26 1.85 21.97
N ILE A 137 -10.49 2.74 21.01
CA ILE A 137 -11.84 3.25 20.72
C ILE A 137 -12.76 2.10 20.28
N GLN A 138 -12.30 1.24 19.37
CA GLN A 138 -13.08 0.07 18.93
C GLN A 138 -13.43 -0.87 20.09
N GLU A 139 -12.48 -1.12 21.01
CA GLU A 139 -12.74 -1.90 22.23
C GLU A 139 -13.87 -1.28 23.07
N LEU A 140 -13.80 0.03 23.32
CA LEU A 140 -14.80 0.75 24.12
C LEU A 140 -16.21 0.70 23.49
N ILE A 141 -16.27 0.86 22.15
CA ILE A 141 -17.51 0.75 21.37
C ILE A 141 -18.05 -0.68 21.46
N THR A 142 -17.24 -1.68 21.15
CA THR A 142 -17.63 -3.09 21.14
C THR A 142 -18.14 -3.57 22.51
N ARG A 143 -17.56 -3.06 23.60
CA ARG A 143 -17.99 -3.34 24.96
C ARG A 143 -19.23 -2.56 25.38
N GLY A 144 -19.81 -1.73 24.50
CA GLY A 144 -20.99 -0.94 24.78
C GLY A 144 -20.81 0.18 25.83
N LEU A 145 -19.56 0.55 26.14
CA LEU A 145 -19.26 1.50 27.24
C LEU A 145 -19.71 2.93 26.96
N ILE A 146 -19.92 3.27 25.68
CA ILE A 146 -20.43 4.57 25.24
C ILE A 146 -21.89 4.52 24.76
N GLY A 147 -22.52 3.32 24.85
CA GLY A 147 -23.88 3.12 24.36
C GLY A 147 -23.99 3.18 22.83
N ARG A 148 -25.18 3.54 22.35
CA ARG A 148 -25.45 3.65 20.90
C ARG A 148 -24.76 4.90 20.34
N ILE A 149 -23.93 4.72 19.30
CA ILE A 149 -23.33 5.86 18.58
C ILE A 149 -24.45 6.62 17.86
N VAL A 150 -24.52 7.93 18.11
CA VAL A 150 -25.46 8.84 17.48
C VAL A 150 -24.81 9.66 16.37
N SER A 151 -23.57 10.07 16.57
CA SER A 151 -22.78 10.79 15.56
C SER A 151 -21.29 10.56 15.78
N ILE A 152 -20.52 10.71 14.73
CA ILE A 152 -19.06 10.70 14.76
C ILE A 152 -18.57 11.97 14.08
N GLN A 153 -17.67 12.71 14.76
CA GLN A 153 -16.94 13.80 14.16
C GLN A 153 -15.46 13.44 14.13
N ALA A 154 -14.84 13.51 12.95
CA ALA A 154 -13.43 13.27 12.77
C ALA A 154 -12.82 14.40 11.92
N ASP A 155 -11.88 15.11 12.50
CA ASP A 155 -11.19 16.22 11.85
C ASP A 155 -9.78 15.78 11.45
N GLU A 156 -9.44 15.90 10.17
CA GLU A 156 -8.08 15.69 9.67
C GLU A 156 -7.49 17.02 9.20
N LEU A 157 -6.53 17.52 9.95
CA LEU A 157 -5.83 18.77 9.66
C LEU A 157 -4.40 18.47 9.17
N PRO A 158 -4.21 18.19 7.87
CA PRO A 158 -2.88 17.93 7.33
C PRO A 158 -2.04 19.21 7.43
N GLY A 159 -0.87 19.12 8.04
CA GLY A 159 0.06 20.23 8.12
C GLY A 159 0.53 20.71 6.73
N VAL A 160 1.06 21.93 6.66
CA VAL A 160 1.53 22.58 5.42
C VAL A 160 2.51 21.70 4.64
N GLY A 161 3.39 20.96 5.32
CA GLY A 161 4.33 20.05 4.68
C GLY A 161 3.64 18.94 3.89
N VAL A 162 2.59 18.33 4.42
CA VAL A 162 1.82 17.28 3.74
C VAL A 162 1.09 17.87 2.53
N SER A 163 0.45 19.02 2.68
CA SER A 163 -0.24 19.73 1.58
C SER A 163 0.74 20.10 0.46
N SER A 164 1.95 20.55 0.80
CA SER A 164 3.00 20.85 -0.17
C SER A 164 3.44 19.62 -0.97
N VAL A 165 3.63 18.47 -0.31
CA VAL A 165 3.96 17.21 -0.99
C VAL A 165 2.85 16.78 -1.95
N MET A 166 1.59 16.92 -1.54
CA MET A 166 0.44 16.60 -2.41
C MET A 166 0.41 17.48 -3.65
N ASN A 167 0.59 18.79 -3.49
CA ASN A 167 0.57 19.75 -4.59
C ASN A 167 1.75 19.60 -5.56
N ARG A 168 2.92 19.18 -5.08
CA ARG A 168 4.10 18.94 -5.91
C ARG A 168 4.10 17.58 -6.60
N SER A 169 3.31 16.64 -6.12
CA SER A 169 3.24 15.31 -6.72
C SER A 169 2.65 15.37 -8.13
N PRO A 170 3.30 14.76 -9.14
CA PRO A 170 2.86 14.81 -10.52
C PRO A 170 1.52 14.12 -10.78
N TRP A 171 1.02 13.30 -9.85
CA TRP A 171 -0.23 12.57 -10.01
C TRP A 171 -1.29 12.91 -8.93
N ARG A 172 -0.88 13.25 -7.69
CA ARG A 172 -1.84 13.47 -6.59
C ARG A 172 -2.81 14.63 -6.80
N ARG A 173 -2.38 15.68 -7.49
CA ARG A 173 -3.21 16.85 -7.82
C ARG A 173 -4.30 16.58 -8.86
N TYR A 174 -4.20 15.48 -9.59
CA TYR A 174 -5.16 15.10 -10.61
C TYR A 174 -6.16 14.09 -10.07
N ARG A 175 -7.47 14.42 -10.18
CA ARG A 175 -8.53 13.59 -9.61
C ARG A 175 -8.65 12.22 -10.28
N ASP A 176 -8.46 12.14 -11.57
CA ASP A 176 -8.43 10.90 -12.35
C ASP A 176 -7.33 9.93 -11.89
N LYS A 177 -6.24 10.45 -11.34
CA LYS A 177 -5.11 9.67 -10.87
C LYS A 177 -5.16 9.37 -9.37
N SER A 178 -5.62 10.32 -8.56
CA SER A 178 -5.61 10.18 -7.10
C SER A 178 -6.96 9.74 -6.52
N GLY A 179 -8.06 9.95 -7.23
CA GLY A 179 -9.42 9.85 -6.71
C GLY A 179 -9.90 11.12 -6.00
N GLY A 180 -9.03 12.14 -5.89
CA GLY A 180 -9.29 13.41 -5.20
C GLY A 180 -8.89 13.39 -3.72
N SER A 181 -8.84 14.57 -3.12
CA SER A 181 -8.29 14.77 -1.77
C SER A 181 -9.05 14.00 -0.68
N ILE A 182 -10.37 13.89 -0.79
CA ILE A 182 -11.20 13.16 0.18
C ILE A 182 -10.82 11.68 0.16
N LEU A 183 -10.81 11.03 -1.01
CA LEU A 183 -10.43 9.63 -1.12
C LEU A 183 -8.96 9.40 -0.71
N GLU A 184 -8.05 10.27 -1.15
CA GLU A 184 -6.63 10.17 -0.85
C GLU A 184 -6.33 10.28 0.65
N LYS A 185 -7.04 11.15 1.39
CA LYS A 185 -6.77 11.43 2.79
C LYS A 185 -7.77 10.78 3.74
N SER A 186 -9.05 11.00 3.53
CA SER A 186 -10.08 10.63 4.51
C SER A 186 -10.53 9.17 4.40
N SER A 187 -10.11 8.42 3.37
CA SER A 187 -10.48 7.00 3.25
C SER A 187 -10.13 6.19 4.50
N ARG A 188 -8.99 6.45 5.12
CA ARG A 188 -8.58 5.78 6.36
C ARG A 188 -9.41 6.18 7.59
N ASN A 189 -10.00 7.40 7.58
CA ASN A 189 -10.86 7.87 8.68
C ASN A 189 -12.28 7.31 8.53
N LEU A 190 -12.70 7.03 7.29
CA LEU A 190 -14.00 6.40 7.00
C LEU A 190 -13.96 4.89 7.23
N ASP A 191 -12.79 4.29 7.19
CA ASP A 191 -12.54 2.87 7.44
C ASP A 191 -12.64 2.50 8.94
N PHE A 192 -12.46 3.46 9.79
CA PHE A 192 -12.53 3.31 11.24
C PHE A 192 -13.99 3.36 11.73
#